data_7437897f7fe5306ed3b5c1caae99153a
#
_entry.id   7437897f7fe5306ed3b5c1caae99153a
#
_cell.length_a   1.000
_cell.length_b   1.000
_cell.length_c   1.000
_cell.angle_alpha   90.00
_cell.angle_beta   90.00
_cell.angle_gamma   90.00
#
_symmetry.space_group_name_H-M   'P 1'
#
loop_
_entity.id
_entity.type
_entity.pdbx_description
1 polymer ?
#
loop_
_entity_poly.entity_id
_entity_poly.type
_entity_poly.pdbx_seq_one_letter_code
_entity_poly.pdbx_strand_id
1 'polypeptide(L)'
;MYVWVKIVSALMLTSLILTFSSEASDRAFNLGSIATSQQVKGWDIDVRPDGVGAPIGSGTAFDGEEVFAEQCASCHGDFGEGVDRWPELVGGDGTLNTHDPLKTTGSYWPYASTIFDYIYRAMPFGASQSLSYDETYQIVAYLLYMNDLIDDDFGLTDQ
;
A
#
# COMPACT_ATOMS: atom_id res chain seq x y z
N MET A 1 -0.58 9.12 68.60
CA MET A 1 -1.08 8.31 67.43
C MET A 1 -1.56 9.18 66.28
N TYR A 2 -2.31 10.25 66.54
CA TYR A 2 -2.86 11.13 65.44
C TYR A 2 -1.83 11.93 64.64
N VAL A 3 -0.70 12.30 65.22
CA VAL A 3 0.34 13.09 64.51
C VAL A 3 1.07 12.25 63.49
N TRP A 4 1.35 11.00 63.78
CA TRP A 4 2.02 10.07 62.86
C TRP A 4 1.16 9.75 61.64
N VAL A 5 -0.14 9.61 61.80
CA VAL A 5 -1.06 9.35 60.71
C VAL A 5 -1.12 10.54 59.72
N LYS A 6 -1.09 11.77 60.24
CA LYS A 6 -1.07 12.98 59.40
C LYS A 6 0.25 13.14 58.63
N ILE A 7 1.38 12.78 59.24
CA ILE A 7 2.69 12.84 58.56
C ILE A 7 2.78 11.78 57.44
N VAL A 8 2.32 10.57 57.67
CA VAL A 8 2.31 9.50 56.66
C VAL A 8 1.34 9.83 55.54
N SER A 9 0.17 10.40 55.81
CA SER A 9 -0.77 10.84 54.78
C SER A 9 -0.23 12.01 53.95
N ALA A 10 0.49 12.96 54.56
CA ALA A 10 1.13 14.06 53.84
C ALA A 10 2.28 13.56 52.94
N LEU A 11 3.07 12.59 53.39
CA LEU A 11 4.13 11.98 52.58
C LEU A 11 3.60 11.12 51.43
N MET A 12 2.47 10.44 51.63
CA MET A 12 1.82 9.73 50.51
C MET A 12 1.20 10.68 49.46
N LEU A 13 0.65 11.82 49.87
CA LEU A 13 0.09 12.79 48.94
C LEU A 13 1.18 13.51 48.12
N THR A 14 2.33 13.78 48.70
CA THR A 14 3.47 14.38 47.99
C THR A 14 4.15 13.39 47.04
N SER A 15 4.15 12.10 47.33
CA SER A 15 4.66 11.06 46.42
C SER A 15 3.80 10.88 45.15
N LEU A 16 2.50 11.21 45.21
CA LEU A 16 1.58 11.05 44.07
C LEU A 16 1.66 12.23 43.06
N ILE A 17 2.28 13.35 43.46
CA ILE A 17 2.40 14.53 42.59
C ILE A 17 3.71 14.50 41.76
N LEU A 18 4.61 13.56 42.03
CA LEU A 18 5.88 13.41 41.32
C LEU A 18 5.85 12.38 40.18
N THR A 19 4.68 12.06 39.64
CA THR A 19 4.59 11.47 38.32
C THR A 19 4.89 12.56 37.30
N PHE A 20 6.19 12.83 37.12
CA PHE A 20 6.65 13.56 35.96
C PHE A 20 6.15 12.82 34.76
N SER A 21 5.20 13.40 34.01
CA SER A 21 4.98 13.05 32.64
C SER A 21 6.30 13.32 31.95
N SER A 22 7.08 12.28 31.69
CA SER A 22 8.18 12.34 30.77
C SER A 22 7.52 12.55 29.41
N GLU A 23 7.32 13.79 29.04
CA GLU A 23 7.12 14.13 27.64
C GLU A 23 8.41 13.68 26.96
N ALA A 24 8.33 12.55 26.25
CA ALA A 24 9.40 12.11 25.39
C ALA A 24 9.67 13.30 24.46
N SER A 25 10.84 13.91 24.61
CA SER A 25 11.24 15.00 23.73
C SER A 25 11.28 14.40 22.32
N ASP A 26 10.38 14.86 21.44
CA ASP A 26 10.33 14.44 20.03
C ASP A 26 11.64 14.70 19.28
N ARG A 27 12.63 15.27 19.96
CA ARG A 27 13.94 15.64 19.42
C ARG A 27 15.10 15.19 20.31
N ALA A 28 15.12 13.91 20.71
CA ALA A 28 16.17 13.38 21.58
C ALA A 28 17.61 13.64 21.07
N PHE A 29 17.79 13.79 19.74
CA PHE A 29 19.09 13.98 19.12
C PHE A 29 19.22 15.29 18.32
N ASN A 30 18.25 16.19 18.33
CA ASN A 30 18.20 17.41 17.52
C ASN A 30 18.39 17.17 16.00
N LEU A 31 18.01 16.00 15.51
CA LEU A 31 18.09 15.63 14.11
C LEU A 31 16.76 15.90 13.40
N GLY A 32 16.88 16.41 12.18
CA GLY A 32 15.70 16.66 11.33
C GLY A 32 14.87 17.88 11.75
N SER A 33 13.78 18.07 11.09
CA SER A 33 12.75 19.08 11.36
C SER A 33 11.36 18.46 11.28
N ILE A 34 10.37 19.09 11.92
CA ILE A 34 8.97 18.67 11.79
C ILE A 34 8.56 18.87 10.32
N ALA A 35 8.04 17.82 9.68
CA ALA A 35 7.54 17.90 8.32
C ALA A 35 6.31 18.84 8.26
N THR A 36 6.25 19.66 7.22
CA THR A 36 5.06 20.45 6.93
C THR A 36 3.93 19.57 6.42
N SER A 37 2.67 20.00 6.57
CA SER A 37 1.52 19.27 6.03
C SER A 37 1.64 19.03 4.51
N GLN A 38 2.27 19.93 3.76
CA GLN A 38 2.50 19.76 2.33
C GLN A 38 3.52 18.64 2.05
N GLN A 39 4.58 18.56 2.85
CA GLN A 39 5.56 17.47 2.73
C GLN A 39 4.93 16.13 3.08
N VAL A 40 4.14 16.07 4.16
CA VAL A 40 3.41 14.84 4.53
C VAL A 40 2.49 14.41 3.39
N LYS A 41 1.65 15.33 2.87
CA LYS A 41 0.72 15.04 1.78
C LYS A 41 1.40 14.53 0.51
N GLY A 42 2.63 14.96 0.23
CA GLY A 42 3.40 14.50 -0.94
C GLY A 42 3.92 13.06 -0.82
N TRP A 43 3.96 12.52 0.40
CA TRP A 43 4.39 11.14 0.68
C TRP A 43 3.25 10.22 1.10
N ASP A 44 2.13 10.78 1.54
CA ASP A 44 0.93 10.06 1.99
C ASP A 44 0.03 9.76 0.77
N ILE A 45 0.55 8.90 -0.12
CA ILE A 45 -0.08 8.48 -1.38
C ILE A 45 -0.20 6.96 -1.49
N ASP A 46 0.12 6.25 -0.43
CA ASP A 46 0.03 4.79 -0.39
C ASP A 46 -1.41 4.30 -0.22
N VAL A 47 -1.70 3.17 -0.82
CA VAL A 47 -2.95 2.45 -0.65
C VAL A 47 -2.69 1.19 0.17
N ARG A 48 -3.34 1.11 1.32
CA ARG A 48 -3.18 0.01 2.26
C ARG A 48 -3.92 -1.25 1.77
N PRO A 49 -3.52 -2.45 2.27
CA PRO A 49 -4.21 -3.69 1.92
C PRO A 49 -5.71 -3.70 2.19
N ASP A 50 -6.17 -2.93 3.18
CA ASP A 50 -7.58 -2.76 3.54
C ASP A 50 -8.31 -1.72 2.69
N GLY A 51 -7.66 -1.17 1.65
CA GLY A 51 -8.21 -0.17 0.73
C GLY A 51 -8.13 1.27 1.25
N VAL A 52 -7.73 1.48 2.50
CA VAL A 52 -7.57 2.86 3.01
C VAL A 52 -6.50 3.59 2.21
N GLY A 53 -6.83 4.80 1.76
CA GLY A 53 -5.97 5.62 0.92
C GLY A 53 -6.25 5.46 -0.58
N ALA A 54 -7.12 4.53 -0.99
CA ALA A 54 -7.49 4.37 -2.39
C ALA A 54 -8.12 5.67 -2.92
N PRO A 55 -7.59 6.24 -4.01
CA PRO A 55 -8.16 7.45 -4.59
C PRO A 55 -9.45 7.13 -5.33
N ILE A 56 -10.34 8.11 -5.41
CA ILE A 56 -11.58 7.98 -6.19
C ILE A 56 -11.23 7.70 -7.66
N GLY A 57 -11.78 6.63 -8.20
CA GLY A 57 -11.57 6.20 -9.58
C GLY A 57 -12.27 4.87 -9.86
N SER A 58 -12.22 4.42 -11.10
CA SER A 58 -12.80 3.15 -11.53
C SER A 58 -12.16 2.66 -12.84
N GLY A 59 -12.29 1.35 -13.10
CA GLY A 59 -11.89 0.76 -14.37
C GLY A 59 -12.45 -0.65 -14.54
N THR A 60 -12.56 -1.09 -15.79
CA THR A 60 -12.89 -2.46 -16.18
C THR A 60 -11.69 -3.13 -16.85
N ALA A 61 -11.68 -4.45 -16.95
CA ALA A 61 -10.65 -5.15 -17.69
C ALA A 61 -10.69 -4.81 -19.19
N PHE A 62 -11.88 -4.59 -19.72
CA PHE A 62 -12.07 -4.18 -21.10
C PHE A 62 -11.35 -2.85 -21.41
N ASP A 63 -11.51 -1.84 -20.54
CA ASP A 63 -10.80 -0.56 -20.68
C ASP A 63 -9.29 -0.71 -20.43
N GLY A 64 -8.92 -1.64 -19.57
CA GLY A 64 -7.54 -1.89 -19.17
C GLY A 64 -6.66 -2.55 -20.22
N GLU A 65 -7.24 -3.27 -21.17
CA GLU A 65 -6.50 -3.95 -22.23
C GLU A 65 -5.68 -2.96 -23.07
N GLU A 66 -6.29 -1.87 -23.53
CA GLU A 66 -5.61 -0.85 -24.32
C GLU A 66 -4.50 -0.16 -23.53
N VAL A 67 -4.80 0.25 -22.29
CA VAL A 67 -3.81 0.92 -21.42
C VAL A 67 -2.64 0.00 -21.11
N PHE A 68 -2.89 -1.29 -20.85
CA PHE A 68 -1.85 -2.28 -20.62
C PHE A 68 -0.97 -2.49 -21.86
N ALA A 69 -1.57 -2.61 -23.03
CA ALA A 69 -0.84 -2.77 -24.30
C ALA A 69 0.11 -1.58 -24.54
N GLU A 70 -0.32 -0.36 -24.25
CA GLU A 70 0.48 0.85 -24.46
C GLU A 70 1.56 1.06 -23.41
N GLN A 71 1.28 0.79 -22.14
CA GLN A 71 2.13 1.20 -21.01
C GLN A 71 2.94 0.06 -20.39
N CYS A 72 2.52 -1.19 -20.57
CA CYS A 72 3.05 -2.34 -19.82
C CYS A 72 3.63 -3.45 -20.72
N ALA A 73 2.97 -3.74 -21.84
CA ALA A 73 3.26 -4.91 -22.69
C ALA A 73 4.70 -4.96 -23.21
N SER A 74 5.32 -3.80 -23.47
CA SER A 74 6.71 -3.74 -23.93
C SER A 74 7.72 -4.43 -23.01
N CYS A 75 7.39 -4.51 -21.70
CA CYS A 75 8.20 -5.19 -20.70
C CYS A 75 7.56 -6.50 -20.24
N HIS A 76 6.24 -6.50 -20.03
CA HIS A 76 5.57 -7.64 -19.40
C HIS A 76 4.94 -8.63 -20.41
N GLY A 77 5.04 -8.37 -21.73
CA GLY A 77 4.38 -9.15 -22.77
C GLY A 77 2.91 -8.77 -22.93
N ASP A 78 2.33 -9.10 -24.10
CA ASP A 78 0.94 -8.74 -24.42
C ASP A 78 -0.09 -9.43 -23.52
N PHE A 79 0.28 -10.57 -22.95
CA PHE A 79 -0.56 -11.36 -22.03
C PHE A 79 0.03 -11.46 -20.62
N GLY A 80 0.96 -10.57 -20.26
CA GLY A 80 1.60 -10.59 -18.95
C GLY A 80 2.56 -11.75 -18.72
N GLU A 81 3.06 -12.39 -19.78
CA GLU A 81 3.95 -13.55 -19.75
C GLU A 81 5.41 -13.18 -19.42
N GLY A 82 5.72 -11.88 -19.35
CA GLY A 82 7.09 -11.41 -19.13
C GLY A 82 7.95 -11.38 -20.39
N VAL A 83 8.93 -10.47 -20.43
CA VAL A 83 9.91 -10.37 -21.55
C VAL A 83 11.31 -10.27 -20.97
N ASP A 84 12.21 -11.14 -21.38
CA ASP A 84 13.60 -11.18 -20.93
C ASP A 84 13.74 -11.25 -19.40
N ARG A 85 14.20 -10.15 -18.78
CA ARG A 85 14.37 -10.02 -17.33
C ARG A 85 13.12 -9.56 -16.58
N TRP A 86 12.10 -9.13 -17.31
CA TRP A 86 10.88 -8.61 -16.71
C TRP A 86 9.96 -9.76 -16.32
N PRO A 87 9.43 -9.73 -15.09
CA PRO A 87 8.70 -10.87 -14.57
C PRO A 87 7.33 -11.03 -15.22
N GLU A 88 6.87 -12.27 -15.19
CA GLU A 88 5.50 -12.63 -15.49
C GLU A 88 4.54 -11.97 -14.47
N LEU A 89 3.38 -11.51 -14.96
CA LEU A 89 2.30 -10.96 -14.16
C LEU A 89 1.10 -11.90 -14.07
N VAL A 90 1.09 -12.96 -14.91
CA VAL A 90 -0.03 -13.87 -15.08
C VAL A 90 0.43 -15.31 -14.85
N GLY A 91 -0.48 -16.14 -14.36
CA GLY A 91 -0.23 -17.56 -14.10
C GLY A 91 0.31 -17.87 -12.71
N GLY A 92 0.87 -19.05 -12.53
CA GLY A 92 1.43 -19.51 -11.26
C GLY A 92 0.41 -20.07 -10.28
N ASP A 93 -0.86 -20.24 -10.67
CA ASP A 93 -1.86 -20.88 -9.82
C ASP A 93 -1.41 -22.27 -9.36
N GLY A 94 -1.63 -22.57 -8.07
CA GLY A 94 -1.23 -23.83 -7.45
C GLY A 94 0.27 -24.04 -7.27
N THR A 95 1.15 -23.12 -7.71
CA THR A 95 2.61 -23.30 -7.62
C THR A 95 3.22 -22.91 -6.28
N LEU A 96 2.50 -22.19 -5.41
CA LEU A 96 3.07 -21.62 -4.17
C LEU A 96 3.57 -22.67 -3.17
N ASN A 97 3.09 -23.90 -3.26
CA ASN A 97 3.53 -25.03 -2.43
C ASN A 97 4.60 -25.92 -3.08
N THR A 98 5.14 -25.49 -4.23
CA THR A 98 6.19 -26.23 -4.96
C THR A 98 7.57 -25.74 -4.56
N HIS A 99 8.61 -26.42 -5.04
CA HIS A 99 10.01 -26.03 -4.81
C HIS A 99 10.37 -24.72 -5.55
N ASP A 100 9.71 -24.44 -6.67
CA ASP A 100 9.96 -23.28 -7.52
C ASP A 100 8.62 -22.58 -7.83
N PRO A 101 8.12 -21.74 -6.92
CA PRO A 101 6.83 -21.07 -7.06
C PRO A 101 6.90 -19.89 -8.03
N LEU A 102 5.99 -19.84 -8.99
CA LEU A 102 5.79 -18.64 -9.83
C LEU A 102 4.88 -17.66 -9.09
N LYS A 103 5.44 -16.52 -8.72
CA LYS A 103 4.76 -15.48 -7.94
C LYS A 103 4.30 -14.34 -8.83
N THR A 104 3.03 -14.33 -9.16
CA THR A 104 2.38 -13.32 -10.00
C THR A 104 1.35 -12.50 -9.23
N THR A 105 0.70 -11.56 -9.89
CA THR A 105 -0.44 -10.82 -9.32
C THR A 105 -1.60 -11.76 -8.97
N GLY A 106 -1.81 -12.82 -9.74
CA GLY A 106 -2.88 -13.79 -9.51
C GLY A 106 -2.54 -14.88 -8.48
N SER A 107 -1.29 -15.34 -8.43
CA SER A 107 -0.92 -16.47 -7.59
C SER A 107 -0.44 -16.07 -6.18
N TYR A 108 0.13 -14.87 -6.01
CA TYR A 108 0.86 -14.49 -4.80
C TYR A 108 0.31 -13.24 -4.10
N TRP A 109 -0.17 -12.25 -4.84
CA TRP A 109 -0.61 -10.99 -4.28
C TRP A 109 -2.02 -11.10 -3.69
N PRO A 110 -2.20 -10.89 -2.36
CA PRO A 110 -3.45 -11.22 -1.69
C PRO A 110 -4.53 -10.14 -1.79
N TYR A 111 -4.21 -8.92 -2.28
CA TYR A 111 -5.12 -7.79 -2.30
C TYR A 111 -4.97 -6.98 -3.59
N ALA A 112 -6.08 -6.66 -4.25
CA ALA A 112 -6.12 -5.79 -5.43
C ALA A 112 -5.60 -4.37 -5.11
N SER A 113 -5.88 -3.85 -3.91
CA SER A 113 -5.36 -2.58 -3.40
C SER A 113 -3.83 -2.53 -3.37
N THR A 114 -3.17 -3.65 -3.05
CA THR A 114 -1.71 -3.73 -3.09
C THR A 114 -1.16 -3.70 -4.52
N ILE A 115 -1.88 -4.30 -5.48
CA ILE A 115 -1.53 -4.21 -6.90
C ILE A 115 -1.66 -2.76 -7.37
N PHE A 116 -2.78 -2.11 -7.04
CA PHE A 116 -3.00 -0.69 -7.33
C PHE A 116 -1.88 0.18 -6.80
N ASP A 117 -1.55 0.04 -5.51
CA ASP A 117 -0.51 0.81 -4.83
C ASP A 117 0.84 0.68 -5.53
N TYR A 118 1.21 -0.55 -5.87
CA TYR A 118 2.49 -0.81 -6.53
C TYR A 118 2.53 -0.21 -7.95
N ILE A 119 1.48 -0.40 -8.74
CA ILE A 119 1.41 0.14 -10.11
C ILE A 119 1.49 1.67 -10.05
N TYR A 120 0.62 2.31 -9.27
CA TYR A 120 0.56 3.78 -9.21
C TYR A 120 1.88 4.40 -8.75
N ARG A 121 2.52 3.83 -7.72
CA ARG A 121 3.75 4.40 -7.13
C ARG A 121 5.05 3.98 -7.82
N ALA A 122 5.08 2.89 -8.57
CA ALA A 122 6.31 2.33 -9.11
C ALA A 122 6.31 2.07 -10.63
N MET A 123 5.15 2.02 -11.28
CA MET A 123 5.01 1.69 -12.69
C MET A 123 4.36 2.84 -13.48
N PRO A 124 4.61 2.96 -14.81
CA PRO A 124 5.62 2.22 -15.59
C PRO A 124 7.03 2.49 -15.08
N PHE A 125 7.93 1.50 -15.19
CA PHE A 125 9.30 1.64 -14.69
C PHE A 125 10.03 2.83 -15.32
N GLY A 126 10.45 3.76 -14.46
CA GLY A 126 11.10 5.01 -14.90
C GLY A 126 10.11 6.17 -15.17
N ALA A 127 8.79 5.93 -15.06
CA ALA A 127 7.74 6.92 -15.23
C ALA A 127 6.62 6.75 -14.18
N SER A 128 6.97 6.46 -12.94
CA SER A 128 6.01 6.29 -11.84
C SER A 128 5.11 7.51 -11.68
N GLN A 129 3.87 7.30 -11.27
CA GLN A 129 2.83 8.33 -11.10
C GLN A 129 2.46 9.08 -12.41
N SER A 130 2.75 8.49 -13.57
CA SER A 130 2.32 9.04 -14.87
C SER A 130 0.90 8.61 -15.27
N LEU A 131 0.41 7.51 -14.70
CA LEU A 131 -0.94 7.01 -14.92
C LEU A 131 -1.94 7.81 -14.10
N SER A 132 -3.13 8.04 -14.64
CA SER A 132 -4.28 8.50 -13.87
C SER A 132 -4.76 7.42 -12.91
N TYR A 133 -5.64 7.79 -11.98
CA TYR A 133 -6.23 6.80 -11.07
C TYR A 133 -7.11 5.80 -11.83
N ASP A 134 -7.90 6.27 -12.80
CA ASP A 134 -8.74 5.40 -13.62
C ASP A 134 -7.89 4.42 -14.44
N GLU A 135 -6.85 4.88 -15.13
CA GLU A 135 -5.92 3.99 -15.86
C GLU A 135 -5.27 2.96 -14.92
N THR A 136 -4.95 3.34 -13.69
CA THR A 136 -4.41 2.39 -12.71
C THR A 136 -5.45 1.34 -12.32
N TYR A 137 -6.72 1.73 -12.07
CA TYR A 137 -7.82 0.77 -11.83
C TYR A 137 -8.07 -0.14 -13.03
N GLN A 138 -8.04 0.39 -14.24
CA GLN A 138 -8.19 -0.36 -15.49
C GLN A 138 -7.11 -1.42 -15.63
N ILE A 139 -5.84 -1.07 -15.42
CA ILE A 139 -4.71 -2.02 -15.47
C ILE A 139 -4.87 -3.10 -14.38
N VAL A 140 -5.24 -2.73 -13.14
CA VAL A 140 -5.48 -3.71 -12.06
C VAL A 140 -6.61 -4.66 -12.46
N ALA A 141 -7.74 -4.16 -12.97
CA ALA A 141 -8.85 -4.99 -13.44
C ALA A 141 -8.40 -5.94 -14.56
N TYR A 142 -7.63 -5.45 -15.54
CA TYR A 142 -7.12 -6.28 -16.62
C TYR A 142 -6.16 -7.38 -16.11
N LEU A 143 -5.27 -7.07 -15.17
CA LEU A 143 -4.41 -8.08 -14.54
C LEU A 143 -5.20 -9.15 -13.77
N LEU A 144 -6.25 -8.75 -13.06
CA LEU A 144 -7.13 -9.69 -12.36
C LEU A 144 -7.90 -10.57 -13.35
N TYR A 145 -8.41 -9.99 -14.44
CA TYR A 145 -9.08 -10.72 -15.52
C TYR A 145 -8.14 -11.73 -16.20
N MET A 146 -6.94 -11.33 -16.60
CA MET A 146 -5.95 -12.24 -17.20
C MET A 146 -5.55 -13.41 -16.27
N ASN A 147 -5.78 -13.29 -14.97
CA ASN A 147 -5.56 -14.35 -13.99
C ASN A 147 -6.86 -15.07 -13.59
N ASP A 148 -7.94 -14.96 -14.37
CA ASP A 148 -9.23 -15.61 -14.13
C ASP A 148 -9.89 -15.31 -12.77
N LEU A 149 -9.62 -14.13 -12.19
CA LEU A 149 -10.12 -13.73 -10.87
C LEU A 149 -11.40 -12.89 -10.95
N ILE A 150 -11.65 -12.21 -12.05
CA ILE A 150 -12.86 -11.42 -12.32
C ILE A 150 -13.26 -11.55 -13.79
N ASP A 151 -14.51 -11.21 -14.11
CA ASP A 151 -15.00 -11.09 -15.48
C ASP A 151 -14.53 -9.76 -16.13
N ASP A 152 -14.55 -9.67 -17.45
CA ASP A 152 -14.04 -8.52 -18.21
C ASP A 152 -14.85 -7.23 -18.01
N ASP A 153 -16.13 -7.36 -17.68
CA ASP A 153 -17.06 -6.24 -17.42
C ASP A 153 -17.12 -5.85 -15.94
N PHE A 154 -16.38 -6.55 -15.06
CA PHE A 154 -16.36 -6.22 -13.64
C PHE A 154 -15.76 -4.83 -13.40
N GLY A 155 -16.54 -3.94 -12.79
CA GLY A 155 -16.09 -2.59 -12.43
C GLY A 155 -15.31 -2.57 -11.12
N LEU A 156 -14.00 -2.38 -11.20
CA LEU A 156 -13.15 -2.14 -10.02
C LEU A 156 -13.23 -0.68 -9.61
N THR A 157 -13.40 -0.40 -8.32
CA THR A 157 -13.50 0.96 -7.75
C THR A 157 -12.70 1.09 -6.47
N ASP A 158 -12.72 2.31 -5.88
CA ASP A 158 -12.16 2.62 -4.56
C ASP A 158 -12.94 2.01 -3.36
N GLN A 159 -14.05 1.28 -3.61
CA GLN A 159 -14.94 0.73 -2.57
C GLN A 159 -15.03 -0.80 -2.59
#